data_19ee2919a4f78c01629efbfef7b44a4a
#
_entry.id   19ee2919a4f78c01629efbfef7b44a4a
#
_cell.length_a   1.000
_cell.length_b   1.000
_cell.length_c   1.000
_cell.angle_alpha   90.00
_cell.angle_beta   90.00
_cell.angle_gamma   90.00
#
_symmetry.space_group_name_H-M   'P 1'
#
loop_
_entity.id
_entity.type
_entity.pdbx_description
1 polymer ?
#
loop_
_entity_poly.entity_id
_entity_poly.type
_entity_poly.pdbx_seq_one_letter_code
_entity_poly.pdbx_strand_id
1 'polypeptide(L)'
;MKLGKPAYLLLVIAAGCLLSLGADPDPVPNDSSTQNEQLYWPFQKIRQPGIPQVENKLWIHNPIDAFILKQVEDRGLSPSPPADKITLLRRATIDLIGLPPTPEEVDQFLADSTPNAFEKVVDRLLDSPHYGERWARHWLDLARYAESEGFKSDETRPNAWRYRDYVINSFNQDKPYDRFIREQVAGDELWPESPDARVATAFNRHYPDESNAQDLFERR
;
A
#
# COMPACT_ATOMS: atom_id res chain seq x y z
N MET A 1 22.92 -29.57 -74.39
CA MET A 1 22.47 -30.17 -73.13
C MET A 1 22.17 -29.01 -72.14
N LYS A 2 20.88 -28.74 -71.95
CA LYS A 2 20.41 -27.59 -71.06
C LYS A 2 20.39 -28.08 -69.65
N LEU A 3 21.25 -27.55 -68.78
CA LEU A 3 21.14 -27.76 -67.32
C LEU A 3 20.02 -26.88 -66.79
N GLY A 4 19.11 -27.51 -66.10
CA GLY A 4 17.88 -26.93 -65.70
C GLY A 4 18.00 -25.94 -64.46
N LYS A 5 17.20 -24.93 -64.56
CA LYS A 5 17.09 -23.82 -63.58
C LYS A 5 16.85 -24.15 -62.07
N PRO A 6 16.52 -25.39 -61.64
CA PRO A 6 16.28 -25.63 -60.23
C PRO A 6 17.53 -25.77 -59.34
N ALA A 7 18.70 -26.11 -59.96
CA ALA A 7 19.91 -26.31 -59.14
C ALA A 7 20.52 -25.00 -58.57
N TYR A 8 20.36 -23.89 -59.25
CA TYR A 8 20.83 -22.58 -58.77
C TYR A 8 19.97 -22.00 -57.67
N LEU A 9 18.65 -22.29 -57.66
CA LEU A 9 17.74 -21.77 -56.66
C LEU A 9 17.97 -22.44 -55.30
N LEU A 10 18.27 -23.72 -55.24
CA LEU A 10 18.60 -24.44 -54.03
C LEU A 10 19.94 -24.01 -53.41
N LEU A 11 20.92 -23.61 -54.24
CA LEU A 11 22.22 -23.17 -53.76
C LEU A 11 22.18 -21.78 -53.16
N VAL A 12 21.30 -20.90 -53.65
CA VAL A 12 21.09 -19.57 -53.09
C VAL A 12 20.32 -19.64 -51.76
N ILE A 13 19.36 -20.56 -51.61
CA ILE A 13 18.63 -20.77 -50.37
C ILE A 13 19.54 -21.40 -49.29
N ALA A 14 20.44 -22.34 -49.66
CA ALA A 14 21.39 -22.92 -48.74
C ALA A 14 22.46 -21.94 -48.27
N ALA A 15 22.91 -21.01 -49.12
CA ALA A 15 23.82 -19.94 -48.74
C ALA A 15 23.16 -18.87 -47.85
N GLY A 16 21.85 -18.58 -48.03
CA GLY A 16 21.10 -17.67 -47.22
C GLY A 16 20.83 -18.21 -45.80
N CYS A 17 20.63 -19.54 -45.65
CA CYS A 17 20.45 -20.16 -44.32
C CYS A 17 21.75 -20.31 -43.50
N LEU A 18 22.92 -20.33 -44.18
CA LEU A 18 24.19 -20.43 -43.47
C LEU A 18 24.74 -19.10 -42.99
N LEU A 19 24.18 -17.97 -43.45
CA LEU A 19 24.54 -16.62 -42.98
C LEU A 19 23.68 -16.11 -41.80
N SER A 20 22.63 -16.85 -41.44
CA SER A 20 21.75 -16.47 -40.27
C SER A 20 22.08 -17.22 -38.97
N LEU A 21 23.10 -18.08 -38.95
CA LEU A 21 23.48 -18.90 -37.78
C LEU A 21 24.67 -18.34 -37.00
N GLY A 22 24.95 -17.05 -37.09
CA GLY A 22 26.13 -16.47 -36.47
C GLY A 22 25.98 -15.05 -35.96
N ALA A 23 24.77 -14.62 -35.63
CA ALA A 23 24.61 -13.46 -34.78
C ALA A 23 24.46 -13.98 -33.33
N ASP A 24 25.54 -13.97 -32.55
CA ASP A 24 25.44 -13.99 -31.11
C ASP A 24 24.46 -12.90 -30.74
N PRO A 25 23.45 -13.16 -29.86
CA PRO A 25 22.61 -12.11 -29.35
C PRO A 25 23.55 -11.06 -28.75
N ASP A 26 23.40 -9.81 -29.17
CA ASP A 26 24.13 -8.70 -28.57
C ASP A 26 24.11 -8.89 -27.04
N PRO A 27 25.24 -8.76 -26.36
CA PRO A 27 25.27 -8.88 -24.92
C PRO A 27 24.25 -7.89 -24.38
N VAL A 28 23.22 -8.41 -23.69
CA VAL A 28 22.23 -7.60 -22.95
C VAL A 28 23.04 -6.57 -22.19
N PRO A 29 22.83 -5.26 -22.36
CA PRO A 29 23.59 -4.27 -21.67
C PRO A 29 23.56 -4.64 -20.18
N ASN A 30 24.73 -4.81 -19.61
CA ASN A 30 24.87 -5.11 -18.20
C ASN A 30 24.28 -3.88 -17.47
N ASP A 31 23.00 -3.99 -17.11
CA ASP A 31 22.25 -2.89 -16.56
C ASP A 31 22.86 -2.54 -15.21
N SER A 32 23.66 -1.48 -15.21
CA SER A 32 24.24 -0.92 -14.00
C SER A 32 23.19 -0.51 -12.98
N SER A 33 21.90 -0.52 -13.35
CA SER A 33 20.77 -0.31 -12.45
C SER A 33 20.69 -1.41 -11.37
N THR A 34 21.01 -2.67 -11.71
CA THR A 34 20.96 -3.79 -10.75
C THR A 34 21.98 -3.67 -9.61
N GLN A 35 23.13 -3.04 -9.84
CA GLN A 35 24.12 -2.80 -8.77
C GLN A 35 23.71 -1.62 -7.89
N ASN A 36 23.03 -0.61 -8.42
CA ASN A 36 22.51 0.51 -7.66
C ASN A 36 21.23 0.15 -6.89
N GLU A 37 20.40 -0.75 -7.38
CA GLU A 37 19.20 -1.22 -6.68
C GLU A 37 19.53 -1.95 -5.37
N GLN A 38 20.63 -2.68 -5.30
CA GLN A 38 21.07 -3.35 -4.07
C GLN A 38 21.54 -2.37 -2.98
N LEU A 39 21.90 -1.13 -3.34
CA LEU A 39 22.33 -0.08 -2.40
C LEU A 39 21.16 0.81 -1.98
N TYR A 40 20.06 0.83 -2.75
CA TYR A 40 18.90 1.66 -2.43
C TYR A 40 18.15 1.08 -1.23
N TRP A 41 17.94 1.89 -0.21
CA TRP A 41 17.44 1.45 1.10
C TRP A 41 16.14 0.62 1.08
N PRO A 42 15.13 0.85 0.19
CA PRO A 42 13.92 0.03 0.17
C PRO A 42 14.15 -1.43 -0.19
N PHE A 43 15.24 -1.74 -0.90
CA PHE A 43 15.60 -3.10 -1.30
C PHE A 43 16.58 -3.79 -0.36
N GLN A 44 17.02 -3.08 0.69
CA GLN A 44 17.88 -3.68 1.70
C GLN A 44 17.07 -4.54 2.66
N LYS A 45 17.66 -5.64 3.10
CA LYS A 45 17.03 -6.48 4.13
C LYS A 45 16.78 -5.66 5.38
N ILE A 46 15.54 -5.69 5.88
CA ILE A 46 15.15 -5.03 7.12
C ILE A 46 16.04 -5.53 8.26
N ARG A 47 16.62 -4.59 9.01
CA ARG A 47 17.44 -4.85 10.19
C ARG A 47 16.82 -4.13 11.38
N GLN A 48 16.88 -4.76 12.54
CA GLN A 48 16.49 -4.10 13.78
C GLN A 48 17.60 -3.08 14.16
N PRO A 49 17.30 -1.77 14.20
CA PRO A 49 18.28 -0.78 14.59
C PRO A 49 18.57 -0.86 16.09
N GLY A 50 19.79 -0.48 16.50
CA GLY A 50 20.10 -0.29 17.92
C GLY A 50 19.32 0.89 18.49
N ILE A 51 18.77 0.73 19.70
CA ILE A 51 18.07 1.83 20.39
C ILE A 51 19.07 2.91 20.75
N PRO A 52 18.87 4.18 20.31
CA PRO A 52 19.83 5.25 20.58
C PRO A 52 19.86 5.61 22.07
N GLN A 53 21.03 6.05 22.53
CA GLN A 53 21.18 6.63 23.85
C GLN A 53 20.69 8.08 23.84
N VAL A 54 19.94 8.47 24.86
CA VAL A 54 19.35 9.79 25.04
C VAL A 54 19.63 10.29 26.45
N GLU A 55 19.59 11.62 26.63
CA GLU A 55 19.85 12.28 27.92
C GLU A 55 18.66 12.13 28.88
N ASN A 56 17.45 12.45 28.41
CA ASN A 56 16.23 12.40 29.24
C ASN A 56 15.56 11.02 29.18
N LYS A 57 16.11 10.04 29.88
CA LYS A 57 15.58 8.68 29.94
C LYS A 57 14.20 8.57 30.59
N LEU A 58 13.80 9.54 31.41
CA LEU A 58 12.50 9.54 32.09
C LEU A 58 11.33 9.83 31.13
N TRP A 59 11.62 10.42 29.98
CA TRP A 59 10.59 10.70 28.96
C TRP A 59 10.22 9.47 28.12
N ILE A 60 11.04 8.41 28.16
CA ILE A 60 10.88 7.23 27.31
C ILE A 60 9.88 6.27 27.95
N HIS A 61 8.83 5.92 27.22
CA HIS A 61 7.85 4.89 27.56
C HIS A 61 8.05 3.61 26.72
N ASN A 62 8.56 3.74 25.51
CA ASN A 62 8.82 2.62 24.59
C ASN A 62 10.07 2.91 23.71
N PRO A 63 10.61 1.91 22.99
CA PRO A 63 11.80 2.09 22.14
C PRO A 63 11.66 3.17 21.06
N ILE A 64 10.46 3.42 20.54
CA ILE A 64 10.23 4.44 19.49
C ILE A 64 10.51 5.83 20.05
N ASP A 65 10.15 6.08 21.31
CA ASP A 65 10.38 7.36 21.99
C ASP A 65 11.86 7.73 22.00
N ALA A 66 12.76 6.74 22.14
CA ALA A 66 14.20 6.98 22.12
C ALA A 66 14.67 7.53 20.76
N PHE A 67 14.14 7.02 19.65
CA PHE A 67 14.48 7.54 18.32
C PHE A 67 13.94 8.94 18.10
N ILE A 68 12.74 9.25 18.59
CA ILE A 68 12.13 10.57 18.52
C ILE A 68 12.94 11.55 19.39
N LEU A 69 13.18 11.19 20.64
CA LEU A 69 13.88 12.05 21.61
C LEU A 69 15.31 12.36 21.15
N LYS A 70 16.02 11.38 20.59
CA LYS A 70 17.36 11.61 20.02
C LYS A 70 17.35 12.70 18.96
N GLN A 71 16.35 12.70 18.08
CA GLN A 71 16.20 13.72 17.04
C GLN A 71 15.88 15.11 17.62
N VAL A 72 15.16 15.16 18.73
CA VAL A 72 14.82 16.41 19.44
C VAL A 72 16.07 16.95 20.13
N GLU A 73 16.80 16.11 20.89
CA GLU A 73 18.04 16.48 21.60
C GLU A 73 19.14 16.91 20.63
N ASP A 74 19.32 16.22 19.50
CA ASP A 74 20.32 16.59 18.48
C ASP A 74 20.08 17.98 17.86
N ARG A 75 18.86 18.50 17.98
CA ARG A 75 18.52 19.87 17.56
C ARG A 75 18.56 20.88 18.70
N GLY A 76 19.02 20.48 19.88
CA GLY A 76 19.03 21.32 21.08
C GLY A 76 17.65 21.70 21.60
N LEU A 77 16.64 20.87 21.28
CA LEU A 77 15.24 21.06 21.72
C LEU A 77 14.91 20.14 22.88
N SER A 78 13.82 20.47 23.58
CA SER A 78 13.23 19.63 24.61
C SER A 78 11.78 19.29 24.26
N PRO A 79 11.29 18.10 24.65
CA PRO A 79 9.88 17.75 24.47
C PRO A 79 8.96 18.75 25.21
N SER A 80 7.82 19.02 24.60
CA SER A 80 6.76 19.78 25.27
C SER A 80 6.19 18.99 26.46
N PRO A 81 5.59 19.67 27.45
CA PRO A 81 4.86 18.99 28.52
C PRO A 81 3.73 18.10 27.95
N PRO A 82 3.31 17.04 28.66
CA PRO A 82 2.18 16.22 28.28
C PRO A 82 0.93 17.09 28.07
N ALA A 83 0.10 16.69 27.07
CA ALA A 83 -1.17 17.36 26.82
C ALA A 83 -2.16 17.12 27.99
N ASP A 84 -3.04 18.07 28.23
CA ASP A 84 -4.17 17.88 29.16
C ASP A 84 -5.13 16.78 28.64
N LYS A 85 -5.98 16.25 29.55
CA LYS A 85 -6.88 15.14 29.23
C LYS A 85 -7.82 15.44 28.06
N ILE A 86 -8.38 16.65 27.97
CA ILE A 86 -9.34 17.04 26.92
C ILE A 86 -8.62 17.08 25.57
N THR A 87 -7.44 17.71 25.53
CA THR A 87 -6.61 17.76 24.32
C THR A 87 -6.18 16.36 23.87
N LEU A 88 -5.80 15.50 24.81
CA LEU A 88 -5.38 14.13 24.53
C LEU A 88 -6.54 13.30 23.94
N LEU A 89 -7.72 13.35 24.60
CA LEU A 89 -8.93 12.68 24.11
C LEU A 89 -9.30 13.15 22.70
N ARG A 90 -9.34 14.48 22.49
CA ARG A 90 -9.67 15.06 21.18
C ARG A 90 -8.72 14.60 20.09
N ARG A 91 -7.42 14.58 20.36
CA ARG A 91 -6.42 14.10 19.38
C ARG A 91 -6.65 12.63 19.05
N ALA A 92 -6.82 11.78 20.06
CA ALA A 92 -7.01 10.35 19.85
C ALA A 92 -8.29 10.05 19.04
N THR A 93 -9.43 10.70 19.36
CA THR A 93 -10.69 10.49 18.63
C THR A 93 -10.60 10.94 17.18
N ILE A 94 -10.07 12.13 16.92
CA ILE A 94 -9.91 12.63 15.53
C ILE A 94 -8.95 11.77 14.73
N ASP A 95 -7.88 11.29 15.34
CA ASP A 95 -6.87 10.48 14.67
C ASP A 95 -7.40 9.08 14.36
N LEU A 96 -7.99 8.40 15.34
CA LEU A 96 -8.44 7.01 15.21
C LEU A 96 -9.75 6.87 14.43
N ILE A 97 -10.74 7.72 14.70
CA ILE A 97 -12.07 7.59 14.10
C ILE A 97 -12.51 8.78 13.24
N GLY A 98 -11.72 9.84 13.18
CA GLY A 98 -12.00 11.01 12.33
C GLY A 98 -13.09 11.94 12.85
N LEU A 99 -13.65 11.68 14.04
CA LEU A 99 -14.74 12.42 14.66
C LEU A 99 -14.28 13.07 15.99
N PRO A 100 -14.85 14.21 16.40
CA PRO A 100 -14.60 14.74 17.73
C PRO A 100 -15.27 13.88 18.81
N PRO A 101 -14.75 13.88 20.06
CA PRO A 101 -15.44 13.23 21.16
C PRO A 101 -16.77 13.91 21.45
N THR A 102 -17.75 13.16 21.96
CA THR A 102 -19.00 13.73 22.48
C THR A 102 -18.77 14.38 23.86
N PRO A 103 -19.65 15.28 24.30
CA PRO A 103 -19.56 15.84 25.65
C PRO A 103 -19.55 14.77 26.75
N GLU A 104 -20.34 13.72 26.59
CA GLU A 104 -20.45 12.61 27.53
C GLU A 104 -19.13 11.81 27.60
N GLU A 105 -18.47 11.61 26.49
CA GLU A 105 -17.16 10.95 26.44
C GLU A 105 -16.07 11.80 27.13
N VAL A 106 -16.14 13.12 26.96
CA VAL A 106 -15.24 14.04 27.67
C VAL A 106 -15.46 13.92 29.20
N ASP A 107 -16.72 13.99 29.67
CA ASP A 107 -17.05 13.91 31.07
C ASP A 107 -16.64 12.57 31.69
N GLN A 108 -16.87 11.45 30.97
CA GLN A 108 -16.45 10.12 31.39
C GLN A 108 -14.94 10.01 31.55
N PHE A 109 -14.18 10.50 30.56
CA PHE A 109 -12.73 10.45 30.62
C PHE A 109 -12.14 11.36 31.70
N LEU A 110 -12.73 12.54 31.94
CA LEU A 110 -12.32 13.43 33.04
C LEU A 110 -12.55 12.81 34.41
N ALA A 111 -13.67 12.09 34.57
CA ALA A 111 -14.03 11.41 35.80
C ALA A 111 -13.19 10.14 36.07
N ASP A 112 -12.63 9.51 35.03
CA ASP A 112 -11.79 8.31 35.20
C ASP A 112 -10.39 8.70 35.71
N SER A 113 -10.14 8.36 37.00
CA SER A 113 -8.87 8.59 37.69
C SER A 113 -7.94 7.36 37.68
N THR A 114 -8.28 6.30 36.95
CA THR A 114 -7.45 5.09 36.88
C THR A 114 -6.18 5.33 36.06
N PRO A 115 -5.07 4.66 36.38
CA PRO A 115 -3.81 4.83 35.65
C PRO A 115 -3.91 4.51 34.14
N ASN A 116 -4.81 3.61 33.76
CA ASN A 116 -5.05 3.16 32.39
C ASN A 116 -6.27 3.82 31.72
N ALA A 117 -6.73 4.99 32.23
CA ALA A 117 -7.90 5.68 31.69
C ALA A 117 -7.76 6.00 30.19
N PHE A 118 -6.56 6.40 29.74
CA PHE A 118 -6.34 6.72 28.34
C PHE A 118 -6.28 5.47 27.44
N GLU A 119 -5.66 4.38 27.92
CA GLU A 119 -5.64 3.09 27.22
C GLU A 119 -7.06 2.57 26.95
N LYS A 120 -7.96 2.66 27.95
CA LYS A 120 -9.38 2.30 27.77
C LYS A 120 -10.06 3.13 26.68
N VAL A 121 -9.73 4.42 26.57
CA VAL A 121 -10.24 5.28 25.49
C VAL A 121 -9.72 4.79 24.15
N VAL A 122 -8.43 4.50 24.05
CA VAL A 122 -7.81 4.01 22.80
C VAL A 122 -8.42 2.68 22.38
N ASP A 123 -8.54 1.71 23.29
CA ASP A 123 -9.16 0.41 23.03
C ASP A 123 -10.57 0.56 22.49
N ARG A 124 -11.40 1.39 23.15
CA ARG A 124 -12.76 1.67 22.69
C ARG A 124 -12.82 2.31 21.30
N LEU A 125 -11.87 3.19 20.96
CA LEU A 125 -11.81 3.83 19.66
C LEU A 125 -11.35 2.85 18.57
N LEU A 126 -10.44 1.94 18.89
CA LEU A 126 -9.99 0.89 17.97
C LEU A 126 -11.11 -0.14 17.68
N ASP A 127 -11.97 -0.41 18.68
CA ASP A 127 -13.13 -1.29 18.52
C ASP A 127 -14.32 -0.62 17.78
N SER A 128 -14.23 0.67 17.51
CA SER A 128 -15.28 1.41 16.82
C SER A 128 -15.32 1.08 15.32
N PRO A 129 -16.51 0.87 14.73
CA PRO A 129 -16.62 0.68 13.27
C PRO A 129 -16.11 1.89 12.47
N HIS A 130 -16.09 3.08 13.06
CA HIS A 130 -15.54 4.28 12.44
C HIS A 130 -14.02 4.25 12.29
N TYR A 131 -13.32 3.37 13.02
CA TYR A 131 -11.89 3.16 12.83
C TYR A 131 -11.58 2.70 11.39
N GLY A 132 -12.27 1.67 10.92
CA GLY A 132 -12.12 1.21 9.55
C GLY A 132 -12.54 2.24 8.50
N GLU A 133 -13.63 2.99 8.73
CA GLU A 133 -14.05 4.08 7.85
C GLU A 133 -12.98 5.17 7.73
N ARG A 134 -12.34 5.53 8.85
CA ARG A 134 -11.27 6.53 8.91
C ARG A 134 -10.02 6.06 8.19
N TRP A 135 -9.55 4.84 8.49
CA TRP A 135 -8.27 4.34 8.02
C TRP A 135 -8.32 3.74 6.62
N ALA A 136 -9.46 3.18 6.21
CA ALA A 136 -9.67 2.71 4.85
C ALA A 136 -9.45 3.80 3.80
N ARG A 137 -9.71 5.07 4.10
CA ARG A 137 -9.49 6.19 3.19
C ARG A 137 -8.06 6.25 2.66
N HIS A 138 -7.07 6.02 3.54
CA HIS A 138 -5.67 6.04 3.13
C HIS A 138 -5.34 4.93 2.13
N TRP A 139 -5.93 3.76 2.33
CA TRP A 139 -5.77 2.66 1.37
C TRP A 139 -6.54 2.90 0.08
N LEU A 140 -7.75 3.40 0.16
CA LEU A 140 -8.59 3.71 -1.01
C LEU A 140 -7.94 4.77 -1.90
N ASP A 141 -7.25 5.76 -1.32
CA ASP A 141 -6.45 6.74 -2.05
C ASP A 141 -5.28 6.08 -2.81
N LEU A 142 -4.56 5.17 -2.16
CA LEU A 142 -3.49 4.38 -2.80
C LEU A 142 -4.03 3.50 -3.93
N ALA A 143 -5.19 2.86 -3.72
CA ALA A 143 -5.87 2.03 -4.69
C ALA A 143 -6.51 2.85 -5.83
N ARG A 144 -6.55 4.17 -5.72
CA ARG A 144 -7.24 5.07 -6.67
C ARG A 144 -8.72 4.72 -6.80
N TYR A 145 -9.36 4.41 -5.68
CA TYR A 145 -10.78 4.07 -5.64
C TYR A 145 -11.64 5.20 -6.20
N ALA A 146 -12.54 4.84 -7.10
CA ALA A 146 -13.57 5.74 -7.62
C ALA A 146 -14.86 4.96 -7.92
N GLU A 147 -16.00 5.64 -7.79
CA GLU A 147 -17.32 5.08 -8.10
C GLU A 147 -17.75 5.35 -9.56
N SER A 148 -16.85 5.95 -10.36
CA SER A 148 -17.01 6.17 -11.79
C SER A 148 -15.74 5.80 -12.55
N GLU A 149 -15.82 5.66 -13.87
CA GLU A 149 -14.72 5.21 -14.73
C GLU A 149 -13.75 6.33 -15.08
N GLY A 150 -14.18 7.57 -14.95
CA GLY A 150 -13.42 8.74 -15.40
C GLY A 150 -13.50 8.96 -16.90
N PHE A 151 -12.62 9.82 -17.44
CA PHE A 151 -12.59 10.23 -18.84
C PHE A 151 -13.91 10.82 -19.34
N LYS A 152 -14.15 10.73 -20.66
CA LYS A 152 -15.27 11.43 -21.31
C LYS A 152 -16.63 10.84 -21.01
N SER A 153 -16.73 9.52 -20.88
CA SER A 153 -18.02 8.86 -20.60
C SER A 153 -18.35 8.91 -19.11
N ASP A 154 -17.36 8.83 -18.26
CA ASP A 154 -17.48 8.85 -16.79
C ASP A 154 -18.67 8.02 -16.27
N GLU A 155 -18.81 6.82 -16.79
CA GLU A 155 -19.87 5.90 -16.39
C GLU A 155 -19.73 5.46 -14.94
N THR A 156 -20.84 5.25 -14.25
CA THR A 156 -20.84 4.80 -12.87
C THR A 156 -20.40 3.34 -12.75
N ARG A 157 -19.69 3.03 -11.67
CA ARG A 157 -19.30 1.67 -11.25
C ARG A 157 -20.23 1.16 -10.15
N PRO A 158 -21.36 0.57 -10.47
CA PRO A 158 -22.44 0.31 -9.50
C PRO A 158 -22.06 -0.67 -8.39
N ASN A 159 -20.98 -1.42 -8.54
CA ASN A 159 -20.48 -2.37 -7.56
C ASN A 159 -19.17 -1.97 -6.88
N ALA A 160 -18.63 -0.78 -7.16
CA ALA A 160 -17.37 -0.32 -6.58
C ALA A 160 -17.41 -0.28 -5.04
N TRP A 161 -18.54 0.09 -4.46
CA TRP A 161 -18.76 0.13 -3.02
C TRP A 161 -18.41 -1.18 -2.29
N ARG A 162 -18.52 -2.35 -2.95
CA ARG A 162 -18.16 -3.64 -2.36
C ARG A 162 -16.68 -3.70 -1.98
N TYR A 163 -15.81 -3.16 -2.83
CA TYR A 163 -14.38 -3.08 -2.53
C TYR A 163 -14.11 -2.10 -1.39
N ARG A 164 -14.76 -0.94 -1.37
CA ARG A 164 -14.67 0.00 -0.26
C ARG A 164 -15.03 -0.67 1.08
N ASP A 165 -16.16 -1.36 1.10
CA ASP A 165 -16.64 -2.04 2.30
C ASP A 165 -15.71 -3.20 2.72
N TYR A 166 -15.15 -3.94 1.76
CA TYR A 166 -14.10 -4.94 2.01
C TYR A 166 -12.88 -4.30 2.71
N VAL A 167 -12.42 -3.14 2.25
CA VAL A 167 -11.28 -2.43 2.85
C VAL A 167 -11.62 -1.99 4.28
N ILE A 168 -12.79 -1.34 4.49
CA ILE A 168 -13.28 -0.91 5.80
C ILE A 168 -13.32 -2.09 6.78
N ASN A 169 -13.94 -3.20 6.37
CA ASN A 169 -14.05 -4.40 7.19
C ASN A 169 -12.69 -5.03 7.48
N SER A 170 -11.75 -4.98 6.55
CA SER A 170 -10.40 -5.50 6.75
C SER A 170 -9.64 -4.73 7.84
N PHE A 171 -9.80 -3.40 7.91
CA PHE A 171 -9.24 -2.60 9.00
C PHE A 171 -9.94 -2.87 10.33
N ASN A 172 -11.29 -2.93 10.36
CA ASN A 172 -12.04 -3.21 11.59
C ASN A 172 -11.78 -4.62 12.16
N GLN A 173 -11.38 -5.57 11.33
CA GLN A 173 -11.07 -6.94 11.74
C GLN A 173 -9.58 -7.15 12.01
N ASP A 174 -8.77 -6.11 11.95
CA ASP A 174 -7.30 -6.18 12.06
C ASP A 174 -6.73 -7.30 11.17
N LYS A 175 -7.20 -7.35 9.89
CA LYS A 175 -6.78 -8.39 8.95
C LYS A 175 -5.27 -8.34 8.76
N PRO A 176 -4.53 -9.48 8.90
CA PRO A 176 -3.11 -9.53 8.66
C PRO A 176 -2.72 -8.93 7.30
N TYR A 177 -1.73 -8.04 7.30
CA TYR A 177 -1.38 -7.24 6.11
C TYR A 177 -0.98 -8.09 4.91
N ASP A 178 -0.24 -9.18 5.12
CA ASP A 178 0.14 -10.13 4.08
C ASP A 178 -1.09 -10.79 3.45
N ARG A 179 -2.09 -11.16 4.27
CA ARG A 179 -3.37 -11.69 3.81
C ARG A 179 -4.14 -10.64 2.99
N PHE A 180 -4.23 -9.42 3.50
CA PHE A 180 -4.89 -8.31 2.85
C PHE A 180 -4.32 -8.01 1.46
N ILE A 181 -2.98 -7.97 1.32
CA ILE A 181 -2.33 -7.78 0.02
C ILE A 181 -2.57 -8.95 -0.93
N ARG A 182 -2.41 -10.17 -0.45
CA ARG A 182 -2.58 -11.36 -1.30
C ARG A 182 -4.02 -11.53 -1.80
N GLU A 183 -5.02 -11.16 -1.00
CA GLU A 183 -6.42 -11.15 -1.43
C GLU A 183 -6.65 -10.14 -2.56
N GLN A 184 -6.01 -8.99 -2.53
CA GLN A 184 -6.17 -7.97 -3.56
C GLN A 184 -5.45 -8.30 -4.87
N VAL A 185 -4.32 -9.00 -4.80
CA VAL A 185 -3.54 -9.36 -6.00
C VAL A 185 -4.08 -10.58 -6.69
N ALA A 186 -4.47 -11.62 -5.94
CA ALA A 186 -4.86 -12.93 -6.47
C ALA A 186 -5.87 -13.66 -5.56
N GLY A 187 -6.81 -12.93 -4.98
CA GLY A 187 -7.78 -13.50 -4.03
C GLY A 187 -8.73 -14.52 -4.65
N ASP A 188 -9.12 -14.31 -5.89
CA ASP A 188 -9.95 -15.21 -6.69
C ASP A 188 -9.26 -16.55 -6.98
N GLU A 189 -7.95 -16.55 -7.17
CA GLU A 189 -7.15 -17.76 -7.40
C GLU A 189 -6.79 -18.47 -6.09
N LEU A 190 -6.39 -17.71 -5.06
CA LEU A 190 -5.91 -18.28 -3.80
C LEU A 190 -7.05 -18.75 -2.89
N TRP A 191 -8.21 -18.09 -2.97
CA TRP A 191 -9.38 -18.38 -2.14
C TRP A 191 -10.68 -18.25 -2.94
N PRO A 192 -10.90 -19.09 -3.97
CA PRO A 192 -12.01 -18.97 -4.91
C PRO A 192 -13.39 -19.07 -4.24
N GLU A 193 -13.49 -19.75 -3.09
CA GLU A 193 -14.73 -19.90 -2.34
C GLU A 193 -15.02 -18.72 -1.39
N SER A 194 -14.09 -17.77 -1.23
CA SER A 194 -14.28 -16.59 -0.38
C SER A 194 -14.86 -15.43 -1.18
N PRO A 195 -16.08 -14.98 -0.89
CA PRO A 195 -16.65 -13.80 -1.53
C PRO A 195 -15.79 -12.54 -1.31
N ASP A 196 -15.26 -12.35 -0.10
CA ASP A 196 -14.44 -11.21 0.25
C ASP A 196 -13.11 -11.19 -0.53
N ALA A 197 -12.45 -12.35 -0.67
CA ALA A 197 -11.23 -12.46 -1.43
C ALA A 197 -11.46 -12.17 -2.94
N ARG A 198 -12.60 -12.58 -3.46
CA ARG A 198 -13.00 -12.24 -4.85
C ARG A 198 -13.32 -10.76 -5.00
N VAL A 199 -13.98 -10.13 -4.02
CA VAL A 199 -14.23 -8.68 -4.02
C VAL A 199 -12.91 -7.91 -3.92
N ALA A 200 -11.95 -8.39 -3.14
CA ALA A 200 -10.64 -7.77 -2.97
C ALA A 200 -9.90 -7.58 -4.30
N THR A 201 -10.04 -8.50 -5.27
CA THR A 201 -9.37 -8.39 -6.59
C THR A 201 -9.87 -7.22 -7.43
N ALA A 202 -10.96 -6.55 -7.02
CA ALA A 202 -11.35 -5.28 -7.62
C ALA A 202 -10.26 -4.19 -7.51
N PHE A 203 -9.30 -4.35 -6.60
CA PHE A 203 -8.07 -3.53 -6.57
C PHE A 203 -7.43 -3.38 -7.96
N ASN A 204 -7.38 -4.45 -8.74
CA ASN A 204 -6.79 -4.47 -10.07
C ASN A 204 -7.60 -3.69 -11.13
N ARG A 205 -8.80 -3.20 -10.77
CA ARG A 205 -9.69 -2.45 -11.67
C ARG A 205 -9.80 -0.97 -11.37
N HIS A 206 -9.04 -0.46 -10.40
CA HIS A 206 -9.08 0.96 -10.01
C HIS A 206 -8.15 1.83 -10.86
N TYR A 207 -8.22 1.70 -12.16
CA TYR A 207 -7.60 2.62 -13.10
C TYR A 207 -8.69 3.29 -13.96
N PRO A 208 -8.44 4.49 -14.49
CA PRO A 208 -9.35 5.12 -15.43
C PRO A 208 -9.53 4.22 -16.65
N ASP A 209 -10.79 3.94 -17.04
CA ASP A 209 -11.11 3.16 -18.22
C ASP A 209 -11.90 4.02 -19.22
N GLU A 210 -11.59 3.91 -20.49
CA GLU A 210 -12.27 4.61 -21.56
C GLU A 210 -13.01 3.60 -22.43
N SER A 211 -14.32 3.48 -22.20
CA SER A 211 -15.19 2.52 -22.92
C SER A 211 -15.31 2.82 -24.41
N ASN A 212 -15.08 4.09 -24.80
CA ASN A 212 -15.17 4.58 -26.17
C ASN A 212 -13.80 4.76 -26.86
N ALA A 213 -12.70 4.29 -26.27
CA ALA A 213 -11.39 4.37 -26.89
C ALA A 213 -11.37 3.58 -28.22
N GLN A 214 -11.09 4.28 -29.31
CA GLN A 214 -10.96 3.64 -30.62
C GLN A 214 -9.66 2.82 -30.73
N ASP A 215 -8.69 3.14 -29.91
CA ASP A 215 -7.41 2.44 -29.86
C ASP A 215 -7.33 1.51 -28.62
N LEU A 216 -7.46 0.22 -28.86
CA LEU A 216 -7.39 -0.82 -27.84
C LEU A 216 -5.96 -1.00 -27.28
N PHE A 217 -4.92 -0.42 -27.91
CA PHE A 217 -3.56 -0.47 -27.42
C PHE A 217 -3.31 0.44 -26.21
N GLU A 218 -4.09 1.49 -26.05
CA GLU A 218 -4.03 2.38 -24.86
C GLU A 218 -4.65 1.75 -23.59
N ARG A 219 -5.31 0.60 -23.72
CA ARG A 219 -5.96 -0.13 -22.60
C ARG A 219 -5.08 -1.16 -21.90
N ARG A 220 -3.81 -1.30 -22.31
CA ARG A 220 -2.91 -2.33 -21.75
C ARG A 220 -1.86 -1.75 -20.84
#